data_5871c637eb8723e0b5d8c2fcdc8a911b
#
_entry.id   5871c637eb8723e0b5d8c2fcdc8a911b
#
_cell.length_a   1.000
_cell.length_b   1.000
_cell.length_c   1.000
_cell.angle_alpha   90.00
_cell.angle_beta   90.00
_cell.angle_gamma   90.00
#
_symmetry.space_group_name_H-M   'P 1'
#
loop_
_entity.id
_entity.type
_entity.pdbx_description
1 polymer ?
#
loop_
_entity_poly.entity_id
_entity_poly.type
_entity_poly.pdbx_seq_one_letter_code
_entity_poly.pdbx_strand_id
1 'polypeptide(L)'
;MKPWGSMKLNIYGESHSELLGLTMEVPKGVALDEELIFRDIARRKSGMIGSTPRRESDIPIYVSGVTGGVTNGDILNVRFENADIRSADYNKTRTLPRPSHCDYPAYVKYGYMPSGGGRFSGRLTLPLVFAGAVARQILRDKGVAVGSHYLKIGNVSDSAFDPLHTSSAQLCALRQKDFPTISPEAETDMKAAISALKGDSLGGCVELCALGLPVGLGGELWGGLESSISSLMYAIPGVKAVEFGAGTEFAAMHGSLANDGLRINGGVITFESNNSGGIQAGMANGAPIIVRVTFRPTPSIALPQHTIDLDSMQNADIAVSGRHDGCIALRGLAAGEAALLLAILDAFMEEA
;
A
#
# COMPACT_ATOMS: atom_id res chain seq x y z
N MET A 1 5.50 26.79 -1.90
CA MET A 1 4.56 25.68 -2.11
C MET A 1 5.27 24.39 -1.72
N LYS A 2 4.84 23.70 -0.65
CA LYS A 2 5.44 22.42 -0.26
C LYS A 2 4.91 21.37 -1.25
N PRO A 3 5.74 20.58 -1.94
CA PRO A 3 5.29 19.61 -2.96
C PRO A 3 4.56 18.39 -2.38
N TRP A 4 4.52 18.27 -1.07
CA TRP A 4 3.93 17.16 -0.27
C TRP A 4 3.42 17.78 1.02
N GLY A 5 2.28 17.44 1.49
CA GLY A 5 1.60 17.86 2.70
C GLY A 5 2.40 18.44 3.89
N SER A 6 1.76 18.64 5.00
CA SER A 6 2.40 19.18 6.20
C SER A 6 3.15 18.14 7.02
N MET A 7 2.77 16.85 6.89
CA MET A 7 3.35 15.77 7.67
C MET A 7 4.74 15.38 7.18
N LYS A 8 5.72 15.43 8.08
CA LYS A 8 7.07 14.94 7.79
C LYS A 8 7.18 13.46 8.15
N LEU A 9 7.24 12.62 7.13
CA LEU A 9 7.53 11.18 7.23
C LEU A 9 8.80 10.88 6.42
N ASN A 10 9.77 10.24 7.04
CA ASN A 10 10.96 9.74 6.36
C ASN A 10 11.15 8.25 6.70
N ILE A 11 11.33 7.42 5.68
CA ILE A 11 11.64 5.99 5.79
C ILE A 11 13.10 5.78 5.41
N TYR A 12 13.86 5.07 6.24
CA TYR A 12 15.28 4.82 6.04
C TYR A 12 15.64 3.34 6.15
N GLY A 13 16.83 2.99 5.67
CA GLY A 13 17.33 1.62 5.59
C GLY A 13 17.15 1.00 4.20
N GLU A 14 17.50 -0.27 4.10
CA GLU A 14 17.49 -1.04 2.86
C GLU A 14 17.09 -2.50 3.13
N SER A 15 16.79 -3.25 2.06
CA SER A 15 16.40 -4.66 2.16
C SER A 15 17.39 -5.52 2.94
N HIS A 16 18.68 -5.23 2.82
CA HIS A 16 19.79 -5.98 3.42
C HIS A 16 20.64 -5.13 4.38
N SER A 17 20.17 -3.97 4.83
CA SER A 17 20.78 -3.27 5.97
C SER A 17 20.40 -3.96 7.28
N GLU A 18 21.22 -3.81 8.30
CA GLU A 18 20.96 -4.36 9.64
C GLU A 18 19.68 -3.83 10.26
N LEU A 19 19.35 -2.58 9.94
CA LEU A 19 18.19 -1.87 10.45
C LEU A 19 17.43 -1.18 9.31
N LEU A 20 16.12 -1.08 9.48
CA LEU A 20 15.27 -0.16 8.75
C LEU A 20 14.35 0.57 9.74
N GLY A 21 13.80 1.69 9.35
CA GLY A 21 12.95 2.44 10.26
C GLY A 21 12.31 3.66 9.64
N LEU A 22 11.73 4.47 10.49
CA LEU A 22 11.10 5.72 10.09
C LEU A 22 11.31 6.82 11.14
N THR A 23 11.20 8.06 10.68
CA THR A 23 10.91 9.21 11.52
C THR A 23 9.62 9.86 11.06
N MET A 24 8.75 10.25 12.00
CA MET A 24 7.42 10.80 11.72
C MET A 24 7.07 11.89 12.72
N GLU A 25 6.49 12.98 12.26
CA GLU A 25 5.82 13.97 13.14
C GLU A 25 4.45 13.44 13.53
N VAL A 26 4.15 13.41 14.82
CA VAL A 26 2.87 12.91 15.39
C VAL A 26 2.39 13.90 16.44
N PRO A 27 1.09 14.17 16.54
CA PRO A 27 0.54 14.95 17.64
C PRO A 27 0.95 14.40 19.00
N LYS A 28 1.18 15.31 19.97
CA LYS A 28 1.41 14.92 21.37
C LYS A 28 0.14 14.34 21.99
N GLY A 29 0.31 13.34 22.86
CA GLY A 29 -0.79 12.79 23.68
C GLY A 29 -1.54 11.61 23.02
N VAL A 30 -1.06 11.08 21.89
CA VAL A 30 -1.64 9.89 21.28
C VAL A 30 -1.17 8.65 22.06
N ALA A 31 -2.10 7.94 22.70
CA ALA A 31 -1.81 6.64 23.29
C ALA A 31 -1.68 5.59 22.21
N LEU A 32 -0.51 4.94 22.12
CA LEU A 32 -0.24 3.94 21.10
C LEU A 32 -0.79 2.58 21.55
N ASP A 33 -1.76 2.06 20.79
CA ASP A 33 -2.29 0.71 20.92
C ASP A 33 -1.33 -0.25 20.18
N GLU A 34 -0.43 -0.87 20.92
CA GLU A 34 0.57 -1.77 20.36
C GLU A 34 -0.06 -3.03 19.73
N GLU A 35 -1.17 -3.54 20.28
CA GLU A 35 -1.86 -4.70 19.72
C GLU A 35 -2.40 -4.39 18.32
N LEU A 36 -2.97 -3.21 18.13
CA LEU A 36 -3.43 -2.75 16.82
C LEU A 36 -2.24 -2.58 15.85
N ILE A 37 -1.12 -2.00 16.31
CA ILE A 37 0.10 -1.85 15.51
C ILE A 37 0.63 -3.23 15.08
N PHE A 38 0.76 -4.17 16.00
CA PHE A 38 1.22 -5.53 15.69
C PHE A 38 0.29 -6.25 14.73
N ARG A 39 -1.03 -6.06 14.85
CA ARG A 39 -2.02 -6.62 13.94
C ARG A 39 -1.85 -6.09 12.51
N ASP A 40 -1.70 -4.78 12.34
CA ASP A 40 -1.49 -4.18 11.01
C ASP A 40 -0.15 -4.62 10.39
N ILE A 41 0.92 -4.70 11.18
CA ILE A 41 2.21 -5.26 10.74
C ILE A 41 2.06 -6.74 10.35
N ALA A 42 1.31 -7.54 11.11
CA ALA A 42 1.10 -8.95 10.84
C ALA A 42 0.39 -9.18 9.49
N ARG A 43 -0.56 -8.33 9.11
CA ARG A 43 -1.25 -8.39 7.80
C ARG A 43 -0.31 -8.21 6.60
N ARG A 44 0.86 -7.61 6.82
CA ARG A 44 1.91 -7.47 5.81
C ARG A 44 2.88 -8.65 5.81
N LYS A 45 2.96 -9.43 6.89
CA LYS A 45 3.95 -10.51 7.04
C LYS A 45 3.80 -11.59 5.99
N SER A 46 4.90 -12.31 5.75
CA SER A 46 4.92 -13.56 5.01
C SER A 46 4.20 -14.66 5.79
N GLY A 47 3.69 -15.66 5.09
CA GLY A 47 2.98 -16.79 5.70
C GLY A 47 1.68 -17.12 4.97
N MET A 48 1.17 -16.16 4.17
CA MET A 48 0.08 -16.44 3.24
C MET A 48 0.59 -17.26 2.05
N ILE A 49 -0.34 -18.00 1.43
CA ILE A 49 -0.08 -18.74 0.20
C ILE A 49 0.49 -17.76 -0.87
N GLY A 50 1.56 -18.15 -1.54
CA GLY A 50 2.20 -17.31 -2.56
C GLY A 50 3.05 -16.13 -2.03
N SER A 51 3.19 -15.98 -0.72
CA SER A 51 4.10 -15.01 -0.13
C SER A 51 5.50 -15.61 0.09
N THR A 52 6.52 -14.73 0.18
CA THR A 52 7.90 -15.15 0.48
C THR A 52 7.97 -15.92 1.80
N PRO A 53 8.81 -16.99 1.89
CA PRO A 53 9.05 -17.70 3.15
C PRO A 53 9.98 -16.96 4.12
N ARG A 54 10.40 -15.72 3.83
CA ARG A 54 11.21 -14.89 4.72
C ARG A 54 10.46 -14.65 6.03
N ARG A 55 11.14 -14.89 7.17
CA ARG A 55 10.57 -14.70 8.51
C ARG A 55 11.38 -13.66 9.27
N GLU A 56 10.70 -12.60 9.68
CA GLU A 56 11.25 -11.52 10.49
C GLU A 56 10.36 -11.31 11.72
N SER A 57 10.93 -10.89 12.83
CA SER A 57 10.15 -10.56 14.03
C SER A 57 9.24 -9.36 13.79
N ASP A 58 9.74 -8.36 13.03
CA ASP A 58 9.07 -7.10 12.71
C ASP A 58 8.57 -6.35 13.97
N ILE A 59 9.35 -6.45 15.07
CA ILE A 59 9.04 -5.79 16.34
C ILE A 59 9.54 -4.34 16.28
N PRO A 60 8.67 -3.34 16.53
CA PRO A 60 9.09 -1.94 16.57
C PRO A 60 9.95 -1.66 17.79
N ILE A 61 11.07 -0.96 17.60
CA ILE A 61 11.94 -0.45 18.65
C ILE A 61 11.81 1.07 18.66
N TYR A 62 11.19 1.60 19.70
CA TYR A 62 11.00 3.05 19.87
C TYR A 62 12.31 3.69 20.32
N VAL A 63 12.82 4.61 19.50
CA VAL A 63 14.09 5.35 19.78
C VAL A 63 13.80 6.69 20.43
N SER A 64 12.74 7.38 19.95
CA SER A 64 12.28 8.67 20.49
C SER A 64 10.80 8.90 20.17
N GLY A 65 10.21 9.93 20.73
CA GLY A 65 8.84 10.38 20.44
C GLY A 65 7.75 9.71 21.27
N VAL A 66 8.09 8.73 22.14
CA VAL A 66 7.15 8.02 23.00
C VAL A 66 7.66 7.97 24.44
N THR A 67 6.78 8.22 25.40
CA THR A 67 7.04 8.07 26.83
C THR A 67 5.85 7.37 27.48
N GLY A 68 6.09 6.21 28.12
CA GLY A 68 5.00 5.43 28.74
C GLY A 68 3.89 5.01 27.78
N GLY A 69 4.22 4.69 26.52
CA GLY A 69 3.24 4.29 25.49
C GLY A 69 2.45 5.46 24.87
N VAL A 70 2.79 6.71 25.19
CA VAL A 70 2.10 7.92 24.70
C VAL A 70 3.08 8.80 23.94
N THR A 71 2.65 9.39 22.82
CA THR A 71 3.48 10.34 22.06
C THR A 71 3.73 11.60 22.87
N ASN A 72 4.98 12.05 22.93
CA ASN A 72 5.40 13.16 23.81
C ASN A 72 5.55 14.51 23.07
N GLY A 73 5.36 14.52 21.74
CA GLY A 73 5.49 15.71 20.89
C GLY A 73 6.84 15.85 20.21
N ASP A 74 7.83 15.00 20.56
CA ASP A 74 9.07 14.87 19.82
C ASP A 74 8.84 14.04 18.54
N ILE A 75 9.80 14.07 17.62
CA ILE A 75 9.78 13.23 16.42
C ILE A 75 9.75 11.76 16.84
N LEU A 76 8.71 11.06 16.42
CA LEU A 76 8.59 9.61 16.57
C LEU A 76 9.64 8.94 15.67
N ASN A 77 10.63 8.28 16.30
CA ASN A 77 11.66 7.49 15.60
C ASN A 77 11.52 6.03 16.00
N VAL A 78 11.30 5.16 15.02
CA VAL A 78 11.11 3.73 15.24
C VAL A 78 12.00 2.93 14.31
N ARG A 79 12.61 1.88 14.84
CA ARG A 79 13.52 0.97 14.12
C ARG A 79 12.97 -0.45 14.14
N PHE A 80 13.39 -1.22 13.13
CA PHE A 80 13.14 -2.64 12.99
C PHE A 80 14.43 -3.33 12.63
N GLU A 81 14.71 -4.46 13.27
CA GLU A 81 15.87 -5.29 12.95
C GLU A 81 15.61 -6.14 11.70
N ASN A 82 16.64 -6.35 10.90
CA ASN A 82 16.66 -7.26 9.78
C ASN A 82 17.56 -8.46 10.15
N ALA A 83 16.94 -9.57 10.57
CA ALA A 83 17.70 -10.75 11.02
C ALA A 83 17.90 -11.80 9.90
N ASP A 84 16.97 -11.91 8.92
CA ASP A 84 17.01 -12.92 7.86
C ASP A 84 17.63 -12.36 6.56
N ILE A 85 18.89 -11.96 6.63
CA ILE A 85 19.67 -11.44 5.50
C ILE A 85 20.42 -12.59 4.83
N ARG A 86 20.21 -12.81 3.52
CA ARG A 86 20.91 -13.83 2.70
C ARG A 86 21.52 -13.19 1.46
N SER A 87 22.65 -12.51 1.63
CA SER A 87 23.34 -11.82 0.52
C SER A 87 23.91 -12.78 -0.53
N ALA A 88 24.22 -14.02 -0.15
CA ALA A 88 24.82 -15.03 -1.02
C ALA A 88 23.92 -15.43 -2.21
N ASP A 89 22.60 -15.31 -2.07
CA ASP A 89 21.63 -15.69 -3.11
C ASP A 89 21.74 -14.82 -4.38
N TYR A 90 22.36 -13.64 -4.27
CA TYR A 90 22.47 -12.66 -5.35
C TYR A 90 23.86 -12.59 -6.03
N ASN A 91 24.84 -13.32 -5.53
CA ASN A 91 26.22 -13.25 -6.07
C ASN A 91 26.35 -13.80 -7.49
N LYS A 92 25.51 -14.79 -7.87
CA LYS A 92 25.59 -15.43 -9.19
C LYS A 92 24.96 -14.60 -10.33
N THR A 93 24.15 -13.60 -9.99
CA THR A 93 23.43 -12.76 -10.97
C THR A 93 23.85 -11.30 -10.89
N ARG A 94 25.05 -11.05 -10.34
CA ARG A 94 25.53 -9.71 -10.02
C ARG A 94 25.71 -8.78 -11.23
N THR A 95 25.86 -9.35 -12.43
CA THR A 95 26.00 -8.62 -13.70
C THR A 95 24.75 -8.73 -14.58
N LEU A 96 23.79 -9.58 -14.19
CA LEU A 96 22.57 -9.87 -14.94
C LEU A 96 21.36 -9.13 -14.33
N PRO A 97 20.98 -7.95 -14.83
CA PRO A 97 19.83 -7.22 -14.32
C PRO A 97 18.55 -7.99 -14.56
N ARG A 98 17.72 -8.13 -13.51
CA ARG A 98 16.41 -8.76 -13.63
C ARG A 98 15.49 -7.93 -14.53
N PRO A 99 14.80 -8.53 -15.48
CA PRO A 99 13.86 -7.82 -16.35
C PRO A 99 12.80 -7.07 -15.56
N SER A 100 12.56 -5.80 -15.92
CA SER A 100 11.57 -4.93 -15.27
C SER A 100 11.76 -4.70 -13.76
N HIS A 101 12.92 -5.06 -13.20
CA HIS A 101 13.32 -4.72 -11.84
C HIS A 101 14.06 -3.37 -11.80
N CYS A 102 14.41 -2.88 -10.61
CA CYS A 102 15.21 -1.66 -10.46
C CYS A 102 16.69 -1.83 -10.83
N ASP A 103 17.16 -3.04 -11.11
CA ASP A 103 18.58 -3.39 -11.23
C ASP A 103 19.29 -2.53 -12.28
N TYR A 104 18.79 -2.52 -13.53
CA TYR A 104 19.41 -1.74 -14.60
C TYR A 104 19.34 -0.21 -14.37
N PRO A 105 18.17 0.39 -14.04
CA PRO A 105 18.13 1.83 -13.73
C PRO A 105 19.00 2.21 -12.53
N ALA A 106 19.09 1.35 -11.51
CA ALA A 106 19.93 1.60 -10.35
C ALA A 106 21.43 1.51 -10.73
N TYR A 107 21.82 0.53 -11.55
CA TYR A 107 23.17 0.41 -12.05
C TYR A 107 23.59 1.68 -12.83
N VAL A 108 22.76 2.16 -13.74
CA VAL A 108 23.04 3.39 -14.49
C VAL A 108 23.15 4.62 -13.59
N LYS A 109 22.27 4.72 -12.58
CA LYS A 109 22.18 5.90 -11.71
C LYS A 109 23.24 5.91 -10.61
N TYR A 110 23.54 4.75 -10.02
CA TYR A 110 24.37 4.64 -8.82
C TYR A 110 25.67 3.86 -9.02
N GLY A 111 25.88 3.25 -10.20
CA GLY A 111 27.06 2.44 -10.49
C GLY A 111 27.04 1.01 -9.94
N TYR A 112 25.92 0.57 -9.36
CA TYR A 112 25.77 -0.79 -8.82
C TYR A 112 24.30 -1.26 -8.83
N MET A 113 24.09 -2.58 -8.82
CA MET A 113 22.79 -3.20 -8.63
C MET A 113 22.58 -3.50 -7.13
N PRO A 114 21.52 -2.97 -6.49
CA PRO A 114 21.31 -3.18 -5.07
C PRO A 114 20.82 -4.60 -4.76
N SER A 115 21.48 -5.28 -3.82
CA SER A 115 21.09 -6.62 -3.37
C SER A 115 19.65 -6.64 -2.85
N GLY A 116 18.84 -7.61 -3.32
CA GLY A 116 17.45 -7.74 -2.91
C GLY A 116 16.57 -6.53 -3.21
N GLY A 117 17.01 -5.65 -4.12
CA GLY A 117 16.33 -4.41 -4.46
C GLY A 117 16.70 -3.22 -3.58
N GLY A 118 17.51 -3.40 -2.52
CA GLY A 118 17.99 -2.31 -1.66
C GLY A 118 16.86 -1.41 -1.15
N ARG A 119 16.97 -0.12 -1.43
CA ARG A 119 15.96 0.91 -1.07
C ARG A 119 14.66 0.83 -1.89
N PHE A 120 14.64 0.07 -2.99
CA PHE A 120 13.46 -0.14 -3.83
C PHE A 120 12.67 -1.40 -3.45
N SER A 121 13.11 -2.08 -2.40
CA SER A 121 12.49 -3.33 -1.94
C SER A 121 11.14 -3.10 -1.25
N GLY A 122 10.21 -4.03 -1.46
CA GLY A 122 8.97 -4.10 -0.68
C GLY A 122 9.17 -4.25 0.84
N ARG A 123 10.40 -4.54 1.32
CA ARG A 123 10.73 -4.57 2.76
C ARG A 123 10.50 -3.21 3.42
N LEU A 124 10.73 -2.10 2.69
CA LEU A 124 10.52 -0.76 3.21
C LEU A 124 9.05 -0.38 3.41
N THR A 125 8.10 -1.22 2.99
CA THR A 125 6.70 -1.06 3.36
C THR A 125 6.41 -1.41 4.83
N LEU A 126 7.35 -2.02 5.57
CA LEU A 126 7.18 -2.29 7.01
C LEU A 126 7.06 -1.00 7.83
N PRO A 127 8.04 -0.06 7.77
CA PRO A 127 7.88 1.22 8.44
C PRO A 127 6.66 2.01 7.93
N LEU A 128 6.31 1.91 6.64
CA LEU A 128 5.10 2.54 6.11
C LEU A 128 3.83 2.00 6.79
N VAL A 129 3.72 0.68 6.95
CA VAL A 129 2.57 0.05 7.63
C VAL A 129 2.51 0.42 9.11
N PHE A 130 3.66 0.51 9.78
CA PHE A 130 3.73 1.03 11.15
C PHE A 130 3.18 2.47 11.23
N ALA A 131 3.66 3.36 10.36
CA ALA A 131 3.18 4.75 10.31
C ALA A 131 1.65 4.81 10.04
N GLY A 132 1.15 3.98 9.13
CA GLY A 132 -0.28 3.85 8.85
C GLY A 132 -1.07 3.35 10.06
N ALA A 133 -0.52 2.42 10.86
CA ALA A 133 -1.18 1.95 12.08
C ALA A 133 -1.26 3.04 13.17
N VAL A 134 -0.27 3.92 13.26
CA VAL A 134 -0.33 5.12 14.12
C VAL A 134 -1.38 6.11 13.58
N ALA A 135 -1.36 6.38 12.27
CA ALA A 135 -2.34 7.26 11.62
C ALA A 135 -3.78 6.76 11.82
N ARG A 136 -4.00 5.44 11.75
CA ARG A 136 -5.31 4.81 12.00
C ARG A 136 -5.86 5.13 13.38
N GLN A 137 -5.04 5.13 14.40
CA GLN A 137 -5.46 5.41 15.77
C GLN A 137 -5.92 6.86 15.92
N ILE A 138 -5.14 7.79 15.34
CA ILE A 138 -5.48 9.22 15.35
C ILE A 138 -6.78 9.48 14.58
N LEU A 139 -6.94 8.86 13.42
CA LEU A 139 -8.10 9.02 12.54
C LEU A 139 -9.35 8.34 13.09
N ARG A 140 -9.22 7.24 13.82
CA ARG A 140 -10.35 6.59 14.52
C ARG A 140 -11.04 7.55 15.48
N ASP A 141 -10.26 8.34 16.22
CA ASP A 141 -10.80 9.32 17.17
C ASP A 141 -11.50 10.50 16.45
N LYS A 142 -11.27 10.66 15.15
CA LYS A 142 -11.98 11.60 14.26
C LYS A 142 -13.17 10.96 13.54
N GLY A 143 -13.49 9.68 13.81
CA GLY A 143 -14.60 8.95 13.19
C GLY A 143 -14.28 8.34 11.83
N VAL A 144 -13.02 8.38 11.38
CA VAL A 144 -12.61 7.79 10.09
C VAL A 144 -12.35 6.30 10.23
N ALA A 145 -12.95 5.51 9.34
CA ALA A 145 -12.72 4.07 9.22
C ALA A 145 -12.13 3.74 7.84
N VAL A 146 -11.06 2.92 7.81
CA VAL A 146 -10.42 2.46 6.56
C VAL A 146 -10.29 0.95 6.57
N GLY A 147 -10.62 0.33 5.44
CA GLY A 147 -10.44 -1.09 5.19
C GLY A 147 -10.21 -1.39 3.71
N SER A 148 -9.89 -2.64 3.41
CA SER A 148 -9.54 -3.09 2.06
C SER A 148 -9.81 -4.56 1.86
N HIS A 149 -9.86 -4.98 0.58
CA HIS A 149 -9.90 -6.37 0.18
C HIS A 149 -9.15 -6.59 -1.15
N TYR A 150 -8.92 -7.85 -1.50
CA TYR A 150 -8.38 -8.21 -2.82
C TYR A 150 -9.51 -8.20 -3.84
N LEU A 151 -9.58 -7.14 -4.66
CA LEU A 151 -10.57 -7.03 -5.73
C LEU A 151 -10.26 -7.98 -6.89
N LYS A 152 -8.96 -8.19 -7.19
CA LYS A 152 -8.57 -9.07 -8.31
C LYS A 152 -7.18 -9.65 -8.07
N ILE A 153 -7.02 -10.95 -8.36
CA ILE A 153 -5.70 -11.62 -8.45
C ILE A 153 -5.67 -12.43 -9.74
N GLY A 154 -4.72 -12.11 -10.63
CA GLY A 154 -4.69 -12.68 -11.98
C GLY A 154 -5.99 -12.41 -12.71
N ASN A 155 -6.69 -13.48 -13.11
CA ASN A 155 -7.99 -13.39 -13.81
C ASN A 155 -9.20 -13.59 -12.88
N VAL A 156 -8.99 -13.83 -11.58
CA VAL A 156 -10.06 -14.02 -10.60
C VAL A 156 -10.41 -12.67 -9.97
N SER A 157 -11.68 -12.31 -9.99
CA SER A 157 -12.20 -11.08 -9.40
C SER A 157 -13.16 -11.38 -8.25
N ASP A 158 -13.11 -10.52 -7.23
CA ASP A 158 -14.11 -10.43 -6.17
C ASP A 158 -15.19 -9.40 -6.52
N SER A 159 -16.25 -9.31 -5.73
CA SER A 159 -17.20 -8.21 -5.76
C SER A 159 -16.54 -6.92 -5.29
N ALA A 160 -16.81 -5.79 -5.94
CA ALA A 160 -16.38 -4.49 -5.48
C ALA A 160 -17.17 -4.04 -4.22
N PHE A 161 -16.64 -3.06 -3.48
CA PHE A 161 -17.43 -2.37 -2.45
C PHE A 161 -18.68 -1.74 -3.05
N ASP A 162 -19.78 -1.75 -2.27
CA ASP A 162 -20.91 -0.88 -2.59
C ASP A 162 -20.46 0.58 -2.45
N PRO A 163 -20.53 1.39 -3.51
CA PRO A 163 -19.95 2.73 -3.50
C PRO A 163 -20.64 3.70 -2.54
N LEU A 164 -21.88 3.40 -2.11
CA LEU A 164 -22.67 4.27 -1.22
C LEU A 164 -22.94 3.63 0.15
N HIS A 165 -23.04 2.30 0.23
CA HIS A 165 -23.54 1.61 1.41
C HIS A 165 -22.51 0.73 2.12
N THR A 166 -21.24 0.79 1.72
CA THR A 166 -20.15 0.15 2.50
C THR A 166 -20.16 0.69 3.91
N SER A 167 -20.12 -0.21 4.90
CA SER A 167 -20.20 0.15 6.32
C SER A 167 -18.87 -0.05 7.05
N SER A 168 -18.67 0.70 8.16
CA SER A 168 -17.51 0.51 9.03
C SER A 168 -17.44 -0.90 9.62
N ALA A 169 -18.60 -1.54 9.87
CA ALA A 169 -18.67 -2.93 10.33
C ALA A 169 -18.11 -3.89 9.27
N GLN A 170 -18.45 -3.70 7.99
CA GLN A 170 -17.90 -4.49 6.88
C GLN A 170 -16.39 -4.31 6.76
N LEU A 171 -15.89 -3.06 6.82
CA LEU A 171 -14.46 -2.77 6.79
C LEU A 171 -13.72 -3.44 7.96
N CYS A 172 -14.30 -3.40 9.15
CA CYS A 172 -13.76 -4.07 10.34
C CYS A 172 -13.71 -5.58 10.16
N ALA A 173 -14.78 -6.21 9.64
CA ALA A 173 -14.84 -7.64 9.39
C ALA A 173 -13.78 -8.09 8.36
N LEU A 174 -13.58 -7.36 7.28
CA LEU A 174 -12.54 -7.64 6.29
C LEU A 174 -11.13 -7.57 6.89
N ARG A 175 -10.87 -6.62 7.78
CA ARG A 175 -9.58 -6.51 8.45
C ARG A 175 -9.25 -7.68 9.41
N GLN A 176 -10.26 -8.45 9.83
CA GLN A 176 -10.06 -9.65 10.66
C GLN A 176 -9.72 -10.90 9.83
N LYS A 177 -9.91 -10.85 8.52
CA LYS A 177 -9.60 -11.98 7.64
C LYS A 177 -8.11 -12.05 7.33
N ASP A 178 -7.56 -13.26 7.30
CA ASP A 178 -6.20 -13.52 6.81
C ASP A 178 -6.07 -13.27 5.31
N PHE A 179 -7.15 -13.53 4.57
CA PHE A 179 -7.24 -13.29 3.13
C PHE A 179 -8.55 -12.53 2.84
N PRO A 180 -8.52 -11.17 2.94
CA PRO A 180 -9.74 -10.37 2.83
C PRO A 180 -10.29 -10.34 1.42
N THR A 181 -11.47 -10.95 1.27
CA THR A 181 -12.38 -10.88 0.11
C THR A 181 -13.79 -10.69 0.61
N ILE A 182 -14.67 -10.12 -0.20
CA ILE A 182 -16.10 -10.00 0.09
C ILE A 182 -16.77 -11.37 -0.10
N SER A 183 -16.51 -12.02 -1.26
CA SER A 183 -17.03 -13.35 -1.58
C SER A 183 -16.09 -14.45 -1.09
N PRO A 184 -16.61 -15.50 -0.40
CA PRO A 184 -15.83 -16.68 -0.05
C PRO A 184 -15.37 -17.50 -1.27
N GLU A 185 -16.15 -17.47 -2.36
CA GLU A 185 -15.81 -18.15 -3.62
C GLU A 185 -14.58 -17.48 -4.24
N ALA A 186 -14.54 -16.14 -4.30
CA ALA A 186 -13.38 -15.40 -4.79
C ALA A 186 -12.12 -15.70 -3.95
N GLU A 187 -12.23 -15.84 -2.62
CA GLU A 187 -11.12 -16.26 -1.78
C GLU A 187 -10.55 -17.60 -2.20
N THR A 188 -11.43 -18.59 -2.39
CA THR A 188 -11.06 -19.95 -2.79
C THR A 188 -10.36 -19.98 -4.14
N ASP A 189 -10.94 -19.28 -5.13
CA ASP A 189 -10.44 -19.27 -6.49
C ASP A 189 -9.13 -18.47 -6.63
N MET A 190 -8.99 -17.35 -5.92
CA MET A 190 -7.74 -16.59 -5.86
C MET A 190 -6.60 -17.40 -5.23
N LYS A 191 -6.87 -18.10 -4.13
CA LYS A 191 -5.90 -19.00 -3.50
C LYS A 191 -5.51 -20.16 -4.42
N ALA A 192 -6.46 -20.73 -5.17
CA ALA A 192 -6.19 -21.76 -6.15
C ALA A 192 -5.31 -21.24 -7.30
N ALA A 193 -5.60 -20.04 -7.83
CA ALA A 193 -4.80 -19.41 -8.88
C ALA A 193 -3.34 -19.17 -8.43
N ILE A 194 -3.13 -18.71 -7.19
CA ILE A 194 -1.80 -18.52 -6.62
C ILE A 194 -1.07 -19.87 -6.45
N SER A 195 -1.78 -20.89 -5.96
CA SER A 195 -1.21 -22.24 -5.73
C SER A 195 -0.79 -22.92 -7.02
N ALA A 196 -1.44 -22.60 -8.13
CA ALA A 196 -1.12 -23.14 -9.46
C ALA A 196 0.17 -22.58 -10.06
N LEU A 197 0.77 -21.55 -9.47
CA LEU A 197 2.01 -20.94 -9.94
C LEU A 197 3.19 -21.92 -9.85
N LYS A 198 3.83 -22.13 -10.98
CA LYS A 198 5.03 -22.98 -11.12
C LYS A 198 6.25 -22.13 -11.46
N GLY A 199 6.73 -21.35 -10.47
CA GLY A 199 7.89 -20.50 -10.67
C GLY A 199 7.61 -19.15 -11.36
N ASP A 200 6.36 -18.85 -11.69
CA ASP A 200 5.87 -17.58 -12.21
C ASP A 200 5.24 -16.70 -11.13
N SER A 201 4.64 -15.57 -11.50
CA SER A 201 3.99 -14.63 -10.59
C SER A 201 2.70 -14.05 -11.18
N LEU A 202 1.80 -13.60 -10.30
CA LEU A 202 0.56 -12.91 -10.65
C LEU A 202 0.58 -11.47 -10.17
N GLY A 203 -0.02 -10.59 -10.96
CA GLY A 203 -0.44 -9.27 -10.52
C GLY A 203 -1.77 -9.34 -9.75
N GLY A 204 -2.14 -8.23 -9.13
CA GLY A 204 -3.43 -8.11 -8.45
C GLY A 204 -3.86 -6.66 -8.29
N CYS A 205 -5.13 -6.48 -7.98
CA CYS A 205 -5.72 -5.20 -7.63
C CYS A 205 -6.31 -5.30 -6.22
N VAL A 206 -6.02 -4.33 -5.38
CA VAL A 206 -6.64 -4.16 -4.07
C VAL A 206 -7.62 -2.99 -4.15
N GLU A 207 -8.78 -3.13 -3.53
CA GLU A 207 -9.73 -2.04 -3.37
C GLU A 207 -9.75 -1.60 -1.91
N LEU A 208 -9.66 -0.29 -1.71
CA LEU A 208 -9.64 0.35 -0.40
C LEU A 208 -10.85 1.27 -0.27
N CYS A 209 -11.40 1.34 0.92
CA CYS A 209 -12.49 2.23 1.25
C CYS A 209 -12.16 3.03 2.52
N ALA A 210 -12.43 4.33 2.49
CA ALA A 210 -12.40 5.19 3.67
C ALA A 210 -13.76 5.85 3.89
N LEU A 211 -14.23 5.82 5.14
CA LEU A 211 -15.52 6.35 5.58
C LEU A 211 -15.30 7.44 6.63
N GLY A 212 -16.27 8.36 6.76
CA GLY A 212 -16.31 9.34 7.84
C GLY A 212 -15.45 10.58 7.60
N LEU A 213 -15.03 10.85 6.36
CA LEU A 213 -14.33 12.09 6.05
C LEU A 213 -15.32 13.27 6.00
N PRO A 214 -14.99 14.42 6.60
CA PRO A 214 -15.82 15.62 6.48
C PRO A 214 -15.82 16.14 5.04
N VAL A 215 -16.96 16.69 4.63
CA VAL A 215 -17.07 17.38 3.34
C VAL A 215 -16.12 18.57 3.32
N GLY A 216 -15.35 18.72 2.23
CA GLY A 216 -14.39 19.79 2.06
C GLY A 216 -12.96 19.46 2.48
N LEU A 217 -12.71 18.35 3.19
CA LEU A 217 -11.36 17.92 3.55
C LEU A 217 -10.52 17.71 2.29
N GLY A 218 -9.31 18.27 2.26
CA GLY A 218 -8.41 18.29 1.12
C GLY A 218 -8.35 19.65 0.46
N GLY A 219 -7.82 19.73 -0.75
CA GLY A 219 -7.58 21.00 -1.41
C GLY A 219 -7.57 20.92 -2.93
N GLU A 220 -7.19 22.00 -3.53
CA GLU A 220 -7.08 22.13 -4.98
C GLU A 220 -5.73 21.68 -5.52
N LEU A 221 -5.69 21.30 -6.79
CA LEU A 221 -4.48 20.96 -7.53
C LEU A 221 -3.62 19.91 -6.81
N TRP A 222 -2.39 20.25 -6.45
CA TRP A 222 -1.45 19.33 -5.79
C TRP A 222 -1.80 19.03 -4.32
N GLY A 223 -2.60 19.88 -3.68
CA GLY A 223 -3.16 19.65 -2.34
C GLY A 223 -4.42 18.78 -2.34
N GLY A 224 -4.92 18.38 -3.51
CA GLY A 224 -6.08 17.51 -3.62
C GLY A 224 -5.84 16.10 -3.11
N LEU A 225 -6.90 15.48 -2.57
CA LEU A 225 -6.82 14.12 -2.02
C LEU A 225 -6.38 13.10 -3.04
N GLU A 226 -6.87 13.16 -4.32
CA GLU A 226 -6.41 12.23 -5.35
C GLU A 226 -4.91 12.37 -5.61
N SER A 227 -4.38 13.58 -5.60
CA SER A 227 -2.94 13.85 -5.79
C SER A 227 -2.13 13.28 -4.64
N SER A 228 -2.52 13.55 -3.40
CA SER A 228 -1.82 13.10 -2.19
C SER A 228 -1.88 11.58 -2.03
N ILE A 229 -3.06 10.98 -2.20
CA ILE A 229 -3.27 9.54 -2.14
C ILE A 229 -2.46 8.83 -3.23
N SER A 230 -2.57 9.28 -4.49
CA SER A 230 -1.85 8.68 -5.62
C SER A 230 -0.34 8.73 -5.42
N SER A 231 0.17 9.83 -4.92
CA SER A 231 1.59 10.00 -4.65
C SER A 231 2.12 8.96 -3.66
N LEU A 232 1.43 8.75 -2.54
CA LEU A 232 1.80 7.76 -1.55
C LEU A 232 1.61 6.32 -2.07
N MET A 233 0.57 6.07 -2.89
CA MET A 233 0.35 4.77 -3.52
C MET A 233 1.48 4.41 -4.49
N TYR A 234 1.90 5.35 -5.35
CA TYR A 234 3.01 5.10 -6.30
C TYR A 234 4.38 5.00 -5.61
N ALA A 235 4.53 5.45 -4.37
CA ALA A 235 5.71 5.19 -3.56
C ALA A 235 5.82 3.71 -3.11
N ILE A 236 4.73 2.95 -3.14
CA ILE A 236 4.72 1.51 -2.83
C ILE A 236 5.33 0.74 -4.01
N PRO A 237 6.40 -0.07 -3.79
CA PRO A 237 7.00 -0.84 -4.85
C PRO A 237 6.00 -1.76 -5.56
N GLY A 238 5.97 -1.69 -6.89
CA GLY A 238 5.15 -2.56 -7.73
C GLY A 238 3.79 -2.01 -8.11
N VAL A 239 3.35 -0.87 -7.57
CA VAL A 239 2.13 -0.17 -8.01
C VAL A 239 2.28 0.32 -9.46
N LYS A 240 1.23 0.13 -10.26
CA LYS A 240 1.18 0.49 -11.69
C LYS A 240 -0.06 1.27 -12.10
N ALA A 241 -1.14 1.21 -11.32
CA ALA A 241 -2.30 2.06 -11.51
C ALA A 241 -2.93 2.40 -10.17
N VAL A 242 -3.53 3.58 -10.10
CA VAL A 242 -4.36 4.07 -8.99
C VAL A 242 -5.61 4.67 -9.63
N GLU A 243 -6.78 4.23 -9.19
CA GLU A 243 -8.08 4.67 -9.71
C GLU A 243 -8.99 5.07 -8.56
N PHE A 244 -9.84 6.04 -8.82
CA PHE A 244 -10.85 6.54 -7.87
C PHE A 244 -12.25 6.34 -8.46
N GLY A 245 -13.17 5.79 -7.67
CA GLY A 245 -14.54 5.57 -8.11
C GLY A 245 -14.66 4.74 -9.40
N ALA A 246 -15.27 5.30 -10.44
CA ALA A 246 -15.37 4.66 -11.74
C ALA A 246 -14.04 4.52 -12.49
N GLY A 247 -13.01 5.30 -12.10
CA GLY A 247 -11.67 5.18 -12.68
C GLY A 247 -11.67 5.34 -14.20
N THR A 248 -11.05 4.40 -14.91
CA THR A 248 -10.93 4.42 -16.37
C THR A 248 -12.27 4.26 -17.11
N GLU A 249 -13.32 3.76 -16.46
CA GLU A 249 -14.66 3.64 -17.04
C GLU A 249 -15.28 5.01 -17.39
N PHE A 250 -14.83 6.09 -16.74
CA PHE A 250 -15.26 7.45 -17.10
C PHE A 250 -15.08 7.77 -18.59
N ALA A 251 -14.07 7.19 -19.24
CA ALA A 251 -13.82 7.43 -20.67
C ALA A 251 -14.96 6.96 -21.58
N ALA A 252 -15.78 6.00 -21.13
CA ALA A 252 -16.92 5.46 -21.86
C ALA A 252 -18.26 6.06 -21.40
N MET A 253 -18.29 6.87 -20.34
CA MET A 253 -19.52 7.41 -19.77
C MET A 253 -19.98 8.71 -20.46
N HIS A 254 -21.28 8.86 -20.60
CA HIS A 254 -21.87 10.16 -20.86
C HIS A 254 -21.99 10.96 -19.56
N GLY A 255 -21.82 12.28 -19.59
CA GLY A 255 -21.86 13.13 -18.41
C GLY A 255 -23.14 12.97 -17.56
N SER A 256 -24.29 12.73 -18.22
CA SER A 256 -25.57 12.47 -17.54
C SER A 256 -25.59 11.18 -16.69
N LEU A 257 -24.69 10.23 -16.96
CA LEU A 257 -24.54 8.99 -16.21
C LEU A 257 -23.34 9.04 -15.25
N ALA A 258 -22.35 9.86 -15.57
CA ALA A 258 -21.13 10.02 -14.79
C ALA A 258 -21.32 10.91 -13.56
N ASN A 259 -22.19 11.92 -13.65
CA ASN A 259 -22.42 12.89 -12.59
C ASN A 259 -23.17 12.28 -11.40
N ASP A 260 -22.59 12.39 -10.22
CA ASP A 260 -23.18 11.91 -8.97
C ASP A 260 -24.29 12.87 -8.50
N GLY A 261 -25.55 12.45 -8.64
CA GLY A 261 -26.72 13.25 -8.29
C GLY A 261 -26.84 13.45 -6.78
N LEU A 262 -27.20 14.68 -6.36
CA LEU A 262 -27.45 15.05 -4.96
C LEU A 262 -28.94 15.02 -4.63
N ARG A 263 -29.28 14.55 -3.41
CA ARG A 263 -30.65 14.55 -2.86
C ARG A 263 -30.64 15.01 -1.39
N ILE A 264 -31.77 15.49 -0.96
CA ILE A 264 -32.04 15.74 0.45
C ILE A 264 -32.99 14.68 0.97
N ASN A 265 -32.54 13.86 1.90
CA ASN A 265 -33.29 12.83 2.59
C ASN A 265 -33.31 13.12 4.09
N GLY A 266 -34.49 13.45 4.64
CA GLY A 266 -34.62 13.75 6.07
C GLY A 266 -33.75 14.92 6.55
N GLY A 267 -33.44 15.90 5.69
CA GLY A 267 -32.57 17.04 6.02
C GLY A 267 -31.07 16.76 5.85
N VAL A 268 -30.69 15.56 5.38
CA VAL A 268 -29.30 15.15 5.13
C VAL A 268 -29.07 15.10 3.63
N ILE A 269 -27.91 15.63 3.18
CA ILE A 269 -27.46 15.52 1.79
C ILE A 269 -26.96 14.09 1.55
N THR A 270 -27.47 13.44 0.51
CA THR A 270 -27.09 12.10 0.06
C THR A 270 -26.76 12.10 -1.42
N PHE A 271 -26.07 11.06 -1.89
CA PHE A 271 -25.73 10.87 -3.30
C PHE A 271 -26.57 9.74 -3.90
N GLU A 272 -26.89 9.83 -5.20
CA GLU A 272 -27.57 8.78 -5.97
C GLU A 272 -26.57 7.79 -6.58
N SER A 273 -25.32 8.21 -6.77
CA SER A 273 -24.18 7.42 -7.24
C SER A 273 -22.89 7.94 -6.61
N ASN A 274 -21.79 7.23 -6.79
CA ASN A 274 -20.46 7.64 -6.30
C ASN A 274 -19.39 7.28 -7.34
N ASN A 275 -19.64 7.69 -8.59
CA ASN A 275 -18.69 7.50 -9.68
C ASN A 275 -17.37 8.24 -9.42
N SER A 276 -17.44 9.41 -8.76
CA SER A 276 -16.26 10.19 -8.35
C SER A 276 -15.44 9.54 -7.24
N GLY A 277 -15.94 8.46 -6.61
CA GLY A 277 -15.22 7.76 -5.56
C GLY A 277 -14.99 8.58 -4.29
N GLY A 278 -15.95 9.46 -3.93
CA GLY A 278 -15.93 10.24 -2.69
C GLY A 278 -15.11 11.53 -2.76
N ILE A 279 -14.52 11.86 -3.91
CA ILE A 279 -13.66 13.02 -4.08
C ILE A 279 -14.12 13.85 -5.28
N GLN A 280 -14.28 15.15 -5.10
CA GLN A 280 -14.64 16.10 -6.15
C GLN A 280 -13.74 17.33 -6.06
N ALA A 281 -13.11 17.70 -7.16
CA ALA A 281 -12.16 18.82 -7.24
C ALA A 281 -11.03 18.78 -6.18
N GLY A 282 -10.59 17.57 -5.78
CA GLY A 282 -9.55 17.35 -4.78
C GLY A 282 -10.04 17.28 -3.34
N MET A 283 -11.32 17.50 -3.08
CA MET A 283 -11.93 17.52 -1.74
C MET A 283 -12.87 16.33 -1.52
N ALA A 284 -12.90 15.80 -0.30
CA ALA A 284 -13.91 14.83 0.10
C ALA A 284 -15.32 15.43 -0.01
N ASN A 285 -16.26 14.66 -0.56
CA ASN A 285 -17.64 15.08 -0.71
C ASN A 285 -18.60 14.48 0.35
N GLY A 286 -18.06 13.66 1.26
CA GLY A 286 -18.82 12.98 2.33
C GLY A 286 -19.31 11.57 1.96
N ALA A 287 -19.26 11.18 0.69
CA ALA A 287 -19.46 9.78 0.29
C ALA A 287 -18.23 8.92 0.62
N PRO A 288 -18.35 7.58 0.61
CA PRO A 288 -17.19 6.71 0.79
C PRO A 288 -16.08 7.01 -0.22
N ILE A 289 -14.84 7.15 0.25
CA ILE A 289 -13.70 7.20 -0.67
C ILE A 289 -13.39 5.78 -1.11
N ILE A 290 -13.44 5.53 -2.43
CA ILE A 290 -13.12 4.24 -3.06
C ILE A 290 -11.88 4.39 -3.93
N VAL A 291 -10.83 3.63 -3.59
CA VAL A 291 -9.54 3.65 -4.32
C VAL A 291 -9.17 2.24 -4.74
N ARG A 292 -8.79 2.06 -6.00
CA ARG A 292 -8.25 0.80 -6.53
C ARG A 292 -6.78 0.96 -6.86
N VAL A 293 -5.97 0.00 -6.40
CA VAL A 293 -4.53 0.03 -6.58
C VAL A 293 -4.08 -1.27 -7.24
N THR A 294 -3.54 -1.16 -8.45
CA THR A 294 -3.07 -2.30 -9.23
C THR A 294 -1.58 -2.51 -9.04
N PHE A 295 -1.22 -3.72 -8.65
CA PHE A 295 0.15 -4.20 -8.50
C PHE A 295 0.54 -5.08 -9.69
N ARG A 296 1.74 -4.86 -10.23
CA ARG A 296 2.32 -5.72 -11.25
C ARG A 296 2.66 -7.11 -10.69
N PRO A 297 2.82 -8.14 -11.53
CA PRO A 297 3.48 -9.38 -11.15
C PRO A 297 4.90 -9.13 -10.64
N THR A 298 5.38 -9.95 -9.72
CA THR A 298 6.77 -9.89 -9.23
C THR A 298 7.74 -10.15 -10.38
N PRO A 299 8.74 -9.27 -10.61
CA PRO A 299 9.67 -9.47 -11.72
C PRO A 299 10.69 -10.58 -11.50
N SER A 300 10.94 -10.95 -10.25
CA SER A 300 11.86 -12.05 -9.89
C SER A 300 11.10 -13.37 -9.94
N ILE A 301 11.24 -14.12 -11.03
CA ILE A 301 10.59 -15.41 -11.27
C ILE A 301 11.61 -16.49 -11.59
N ALA A 302 11.25 -17.76 -11.36
CA ALA A 302 12.11 -18.89 -11.62
C ALA A 302 12.09 -19.35 -13.10
N LEU A 303 11.18 -18.79 -13.90
CA LEU A 303 11.17 -19.06 -15.35
C LEU A 303 12.30 -18.28 -16.05
N PRO A 304 12.92 -18.86 -17.10
CA PRO A 304 13.93 -18.15 -17.87
C PRO A 304 13.38 -16.86 -18.52
N GLN A 305 14.15 -15.79 -18.43
CA GLN A 305 13.82 -14.49 -18.99
C GLN A 305 15.03 -13.92 -19.71
N HIS A 306 14.81 -13.22 -20.83
CA HIS A 306 15.88 -12.54 -21.55
C HIS A 306 16.37 -11.33 -20.77
N THR A 307 17.69 -11.18 -20.66
CA THR A 307 18.40 -10.07 -20.05
C THR A 307 19.71 -9.80 -20.79
N ILE A 308 20.58 -9.04 -20.18
CA ILE A 308 21.93 -8.76 -20.66
C ILE A 308 22.95 -9.02 -19.56
N ASP A 309 24.19 -9.28 -19.94
CA ASP A 309 25.33 -9.24 -19.04
C ASP A 309 26.00 -7.86 -19.16
N LEU A 310 26.01 -7.09 -18.06
CA LEU A 310 26.53 -5.72 -18.02
C LEU A 310 28.07 -5.66 -18.12
N ASP A 311 28.79 -6.73 -17.77
CA ASP A 311 30.24 -6.76 -17.87
C ASP A 311 30.70 -7.10 -19.29
N SER A 312 30.11 -8.12 -19.88
CA SER A 312 30.46 -8.55 -21.25
C SER A 312 29.72 -7.79 -22.35
N MET A 313 28.66 -7.02 -21.97
CA MET A 313 27.77 -6.33 -22.91
C MET A 313 27.14 -7.26 -23.96
N GLN A 314 26.72 -8.45 -23.54
CA GLN A 314 26.10 -9.45 -24.39
C GLN A 314 24.70 -9.82 -23.92
N ASN A 315 23.88 -10.35 -24.82
CA ASN A 315 22.59 -10.93 -24.46
C ASN A 315 22.79 -12.17 -23.59
N ALA A 316 21.91 -12.31 -22.57
CA ALA A 316 21.94 -13.39 -21.61
C ALA A 316 20.53 -13.81 -21.22
N ASP A 317 20.42 -14.95 -20.56
CA ASP A 317 19.19 -15.42 -19.94
C ASP A 317 19.37 -15.49 -18.42
N ILE A 318 18.30 -15.17 -17.70
CA ILE A 318 18.26 -15.25 -16.23
C ILE A 318 17.03 -16.02 -15.78
N ALA A 319 17.21 -16.93 -14.82
CA ALA A 319 16.15 -17.51 -14.03
C ALA A 319 16.46 -17.20 -12.56
N VAL A 320 15.58 -16.46 -11.88
CA VAL A 320 15.87 -15.99 -10.54
C VAL A 320 15.46 -17.04 -9.52
N SER A 321 16.47 -17.72 -8.95
CA SER A 321 16.26 -18.61 -7.81
C SER A 321 16.19 -17.81 -6.51
N GLY A 322 15.33 -18.22 -5.59
CA GLY A 322 15.24 -17.57 -4.27
C GLY A 322 13.82 -17.49 -3.71
N ARG A 323 13.68 -16.73 -2.63
CA ARG A 323 12.42 -16.56 -1.90
C ARG A 323 11.69 -15.32 -2.39
N HIS A 324 10.85 -15.46 -3.42
CA HIS A 324 10.09 -14.36 -4.00
C HIS A 324 8.59 -14.51 -3.75
N ASP A 325 7.89 -13.39 -3.72
CA ASP A 325 6.42 -13.38 -3.64
C ASP A 325 5.83 -13.81 -5.00
N GLY A 326 4.94 -14.79 -5.02
CA GLY A 326 4.18 -15.17 -6.22
C GLY A 326 3.14 -14.11 -6.60
N CYS A 327 2.67 -13.32 -5.61
CA CYS A 327 1.77 -12.19 -5.83
C CYS A 327 2.06 -11.09 -4.80
N ILE A 328 2.65 -9.98 -5.23
CA ILE A 328 3.01 -8.87 -4.31
C ILE A 328 1.80 -8.09 -3.82
N ALA A 329 0.64 -8.16 -4.50
CA ALA A 329 -0.60 -7.51 -4.05
C ALA A 329 -1.02 -8.00 -2.66
N LEU A 330 -0.67 -9.25 -2.28
CA LEU A 330 -0.96 -9.80 -0.96
C LEU A 330 -0.37 -8.96 0.17
N ARG A 331 0.85 -8.49 -0.01
CA ARG A 331 1.54 -7.60 0.95
C ARG A 331 1.23 -6.14 0.66
N GLY A 332 0.88 -5.83 -0.57
CA GLY A 332 0.50 -4.52 -1.06
C GLY A 332 -0.77 -3.98 -0.40
N LEU A 333 -1.70 -4.86 -0.01
CA LEU A 333 -2.95 -4.50 0.64
C LEU A 333 -2.72 -3.69 1.94
N ALA A 334 -1.91 -4.19 2.85
CA ALA A 334 -1.60 -3.48 4.10
C ALA A 334 -0.81 -2.18 3.86
N ALA A 335 0.08 -2.17 2.86
CA ALA A 335 0.81 -0.96 2.47
C ALA A 335 -0.12 0.09 1.83
N GLY A 336 -1.10 -0.33 1.02
CA GLY A 336 -2.12 0.55 0.45
C GLY A 336 -3.01 1.18 1.53
N GLU A 337 -3.48 0.38 2.51
CA GLU A 337 -4.22 0.95 3.66
C GLU A 337 -3.38 1.99 4.40
N ALA A 338 -2.11 1.71 4.65
CA ALA A 338 -1.21 2.63 5.33
C ALA A 338 -1.04 3.94 4.55
N ALA A 339 -0.84 3.85 3.23
CA ALA A 339 -0.72 5.02 2.37
C ALA A 339 -2.00 5.87 2.36
N LEU A 340 -3.18 5.24 2.29
CA LEU A 340 -4.47 5.94 2.36
C LEU A 340 -4.66 6.65 3.70
N LEU A 341 -4.37 5.97 4.81
CA LEU A 341 -4.45 6.55 6.16
C LEU A 341 -3.52 7.74 6.33
N LEU A 342 -2.29 7.64 5.82
CA LEU A 342 -1.30 8.73 5.91
C LEU A 342 -1.71 9.94 5.07
N ALA A 343 -2.25 9.73 3.85
CA ALA A 343 -2.76 10.82 3.03
C ALA A 343 -3.93 11.55 3.70
N ILE A 344 -4.86 10.79 4.29
CA ILE A 344 -6.00 11.37 5.02
C ILE A 344 -5.53 12.12 6.27
N LEU A 345 -4.59 11.55 7.06
CA LEU A 345 -4.05 12.21 8.24
C LEU A 345 -3.35 13.53 7.87
N ASP A 346 -2.57 13.52 6.78
CA ASP A 346 -1.89 14.72 6.28
C ASP A 346 -2.88 15.83 5.94
N ALA A 347 -3.98 15.50 5.24
CA ALA A 347 -5.04 16.47 4.93
C ALA A 347 -5.67 17.07 6.21
N PHE A 348 -5.93 16.25 7.23
CA PHE A 348 -6.41 16.75 8.54
C PHE A 348 -5.39 17.64 9.26
N MET A 349 -4.09 17.40 9.08
CA MET A 349 -3.05 18.23 9.70
C MET A 349 -2.83 19.55 8.96
N GLU A 350 -3.17 19.63 7.69
CA GLU A 350 -3.11 20.89 6.91
C GLU A 350 -4.24 21.86 7.26
N GLU A 351 -5.39 21.33 7.69
CA GLU A 351 -6.55 22.15 8.10
C GLU A 351 -6.52 22.57 9.58
N ALA A 352 -5.64 22.01 10.40
CA ALA A 352 -5.53 22.29 11.84
C ALA A 352 -4.58 23.47 12.11
#